data_7bebf05840f13f3493bbd60f73590495
#
_entry.id   7bebf05840f13f3493bbd60f73590495
#
_cell.length_a   1.000
_cell.length_b   1.000
_cell.length_c   1.000
_cell.angle_alpha   90.00
_cell.angle_beta   90.00
_cell.angle_gamma   90.00
#
_symmetry.space_group_name_H-M   'P 1'
#
loop_
_entity.id
_entity.type
_entity.pdbx_description
1 polymer ?
#
loop_
_entity_poly.entity_id
_entity_poly.type
_entity_poly.pdbx_seq_one_letter_code
_entity_poly.pdbx_strand_id
1 'polypeptide(L)'
;MAESSDWDAHAGWWQDGFTAGADPEYEEQIIPLARRELKGARRVLDVGTGEGQLARLVRGRAVGVDPTWAQITEAARRRGGPRYAQAGAARLPFRSAVFDCVVACLVFEHITDVDDAIAEVARVLEPGGWFCFFLNHPLLQTPNSGWIDDRILEEQYWRIGSYLVEDVSVEEVEKDVHLTFVHRPLSRYVNALADHGLLVTRMEEPAPPPGFLARAAEYQAAATIPRLLYLRAEKLRA
;
A
#
# COMPACT_ATOMS: atom_id res chain seq x y z
N MET A 1 -0.41 25.07 3.64
CA MET A 1 -1.72 24.41 3.88
C MET A 1 -1.58 23.05 3.25
N ALA A 2 -1.84 21.96 3.97
CA ALA A 2 -1.89 20.65 3.35
C ALA A 2 -3.04 20.71 2.33
N GLU A 3 -2.76 20.36 1.07
CA GLU A 3 -3.82 20.18 0.09
C GLU A 3 -4.75 19.11 0.65
N SER A 4 -6.05 19.40 0.65
CA SER A 4 -7.08 18.40 1.00
C SER A 4 -6.91 17.26 0.02
N SER A 5 -6.51 16.09 0.51
CA SER A 5 -6.34 14.93 -0.35
C SER A 5 -7.72 14.46 -0.81
N ASP A 6 -7.80 13.88 -2.01
CA ASP A 6 -9.02 13.24 -2.52
C ASP A 6 -9.60 12.27 -1.49
N TRP A 7 -8.74 11.69 -0.65
CA TRP A 7 -9.06 10.78 0.44
C TRP A 7 -9.93 11.36 1.57
N ASP A 8 -9.89 12.70 1.81
CA ASP A 8 -10.76 13.31 2.82
C ASP A 8 -12.24 13.20 2.43
N ALA A 9 -12.53 13.33 1.14
CA ALA A 9 -13.90 13.19 0.62
C ALA A 9 -14.39 11.72 0.60
N HIS A 10 -13.47 10.76 0.48
CA HIS A 10 -13.78 9.35 0.24
C HIS A 10 -13.42 8.42 1.42
N ALA A 11 -13.10 8.97 2.59
CA ALA A 11 -12.73 8.18 3.78
C ALA A 11 -13.82 7.17 4.19
N GLY A 12 -15.09 7.55 4.14
CA GLY A 12 -16.22 6.66 4.43
C GLY A 12 -16.32 5.48 3.47
N TRP A 13 -16.18 5.74 2.17
CA TRP A 13 -16.16 4.70 1.16
C TRP A 13 -15.08 3.64 1.44
N TRP A 14 -13.85 4.07 1.76
CA TRP A 14 -12.77 3.16 2.13
C TRP A 14 -13.10 2.36 3.38
N GLN A 15 -13.62 3.01 4.42
CA GLN A 15 -13.96 2.37 5.69
C GLN A 15 -15.03 1.28 5.52
N ASP A 16 -16.01 1.52 4.67
CA ASP A 16 -17.11 0.58 4.42
C ASP A 16 -16.69 -0.57 3.49
N GLY A 17 -15.89 -0.28 2.47
CA GLY A 17 -15.53 -1.24 1.42
C GLY A 17 -14.32 -2.13 1.73
N PHE A 18 -13.34 -1.65 2.53
CA PHE A 18 -12.03 -2.30 2.64
C PHE A 18 -11.63 -2.69 4.07
N THR A 19 -12.48 -2.40 5.06
CA THR A 19 -12.15 -2.70 6.46
C THR A 19 -13.18 -3.60 7.12
N ALA A 20 -12.82 -4.13 8.30
CA ALA A 20 -13.72 -4.97 9.12
C ALA A 20 -14.25 -6.24 8.39
N GLY A 21 -13.44 -6.82 7.51
CA GLY A 21 -13.78 -8.05 6.79
C GLY A 21 -14.55 -7.85 5.47
N ALA A 22 -14.74 -6.60 5.04
CA ALA A 22 -15.49 -6.32 3.81
C ALA A 22 -14.75 -6.73 2.54
N ASP A 23 -13.41 -6.63 2.55
CA ASP A 23 -12.58 -6.94 1.38
C ASP A 23 -11.79 -8.26 1.55
N PRO A 24 -12.00 -9.24 0.64
CA PRO A 24 -11.28 -10.51 0.69
C PRO A 24 -9.78 -10.39 0.41
N GLU A 25 -9.31 -9.41 -0.36
CA GLU A 25 -7.88 -9.22 -0.57
C GLU A 25 -7.19 -8.79 0.73
N TYR A 26 -7.83 -7.95 1.55
CA TYR A 26 -7.34 -7.63 2.87
C TYR A 26 -7.38 -8.83 3.82
N GLU A 27 -8.52 -9.52 3.94
CA GLU A 27 -8.70 -10.60 4.92
C GLU A 27 -7.89 -11.86 4.60
N GLU A 28 -7.87 -12.26 3.35
CA GLU A 28 -7.30 -13.55 2.94
C GLU A 28 -5.82 -13.44 2.53
N GLN A 29 -5.32 -12.23 2.20
CA GLN A 29 -4.00 -12.03 1.64
C GLN A 29 -3.16 -11.01 2.44
N ILE A 30 -3.59 -9.75 2.53
CA ILE A 30 -2.80 -8.68 3.14
C ILE A 30 -2.62 -8.88 4.65
N ILE A 31 -3.70 -9.10 5.39
CA ILE A 31 -3.65 -9.25 6.86
C ILE A 31 -2.81 -10.47 7.29
N PRO A 32 -2.96 -11.66 6.72
CA PRO A 32 -2.10 -12.80 7.04
C PRO A 32 -0.62 -12.53 6.76
N LEU A 33 -0.31 -11.93 5.61
CA LEU A 33 1.05 -11.56 5.24
C LEU A 33 1.63 -10.49 6.19
N ALA A 34 0.88 -9.43 6.48
CA ALA A 34 1.28 -8.40 7.42
C ALA A 34 1.52 -8.95 8.83
N ARG A 35 0.67 -9.85 9.33
CA ARG A 35 0.88 -10.53 10.62
C ARG A 35 2.18 -11.32 10.67
N ARG A 36 2.55 -11.98 9.57
CA ARG A 36 3.81 -12.72 9.45
C ARG A 36 4.99 -11.76 9.51
N GLU A 37 4.97 -10.72 8.72
CA GLU A 37 6.08 -9.80 8.52
C GLU A 37 6.29 -8.83 9.70
N LEU A 38 5.22 -8.46 10.40
CA LEU A 38 5.26 -7.63 11.61
C LEU A 38 5.59 -8.43 12.88
N LYS A 39 5.73 -9.76 12.76
CA LYS A 39 6.06 -10.61 13.92
C LYS A 39 7.45 -10.28 14.44
N GLY A 40 7.52 -9.94 15.73
CA GLY A 40 8.78 -9.59 16.40
C GLY A 40 9.13 -8.11 16.33
N ALA A 41 8.43 -7.30 15.55
CA ALA A 41 8.57 -5.85 15.57
C ALA A 41 8.14 -5.27 16.94
N ARG A 42 8.91 -4.32 17.45
CA ARG A 42 8.70 -3.72 18.78
C ARG A 42 8.20 -2.29 18.72
N ARG A 43 8.61 -1.56 17.70
CA ARG A 43 8.26 -0.15 17.46
C ARG A 43 7.95 0.03 15.98
N VAL A 44 6.68 -0.04 15.67
CA VAL A 44 6.19 0.00 14.28
C VAL A 44 5.60 1.35 13.96
N LEU A 45 5.96 1.88 12.79
CA LEU A 45 5.27 2.99 12.15
C LEU A 45 4.43 2.43 11.00
N ASP A 46 3.15 2.77 10.97
CA ASP A 46 2.22 2.48 9.88
C ASP A 46 1.97 3.78 9.09
N VAL A 47 2.49 3.86 7.87
CA VAL A 47 2.44 5.05 7.00
C VAL A 47 1.26 4.90 6.06
N GLY A 48 0.36 5.89 6.05
CA GLY A 48 -0.93 5.78 5.37
C GLY A 48 -1.84 4.78 6.10
N THR A 49 -1.90 4.91 7.43
CA THR A 49 -2.54 3.93 8.32
C THR A 49 -4.03 3.77 8.09
N GLY A 50 -4.66 4.72 7.38
CA GLY A 50 -6.11 4.78 7.25
C GLY A 50 -6.78 4.76 8.62
N GLU A 51 -7.76 3.89 8.80
CA GLU A 51 -8.43 3.68 10.09
C GLU A 51 -7.66 2.75 11.06
N GLY A 52 -6.38 2.45 10.77
CA GLY A 52 -5.46 1.75 11.67
C GLY A 52 -5.51 0.23 11.60
N GLN A 53 -5.97 -0.37 10.50
CA GLN A 53 -6.16 -1.82 10.37
C GLN A 53 -4.86 -2.61 10.59
N LEU A 54 -3.75 -2.21 9.94
CA LEU A 54 -2.47 -2.87 10.11
C LEU A 54 -1.78 -2.50 11.43
N ALA A 55 -1.86 -1.24 11.84
CA ALA A 55 -1.30 -0.80 13.12
C ALA A 55 -1.83 -1.63 14.29
N ARG A 56 -3.12 -2.01 14.27
CA ARG A 56 -3.75 -2.85 15.32
C ARG A 56 -3.27 -4.30 15.33
N LEU A 57 -2.61 -4.79 14.28
CA LEU A 57 -2.03 -6.14 14.27
C LEU A 57 -0.76 -6.25 15.13
N VAL A 58 -0.15 -5.12 15.46
CA VAL A 58 1.13 -5.06 16.15
C VAL A 58 0.96 -5.33 17.64
N ARG A 59 1.72 -6.31 18.17
CA ARG A 59 1.75 -6.62 19.60
C ARG A 59 2.65 -5.69 20.42
N GLY A 60 3.53 -4.94 19.74
CA GLY A 60 4.44 -3.96 20.31
C GLY A 60 3.82 -2.56 20.39
N ARG A 61 4.69 -1.55 20.31
CA ARG A 61 4.26 -0.16 20.21
C ARG A 61 4.04 0.18 18.74
N ALA A 62 2.86 0.62 18.38
CA ALA A 62 2.54 1.08 17.04
C ALA A 62 2.13 2.56 17.04
N VAL A 63 2.54 3.25 16.01
CA VAL A 63 2.05 4.59 15.66
C VAL A 63 1.61 4.54 14.20
N GLY A 64 0.40 5.02 13.92
CA GLY A 64 -0.10 5.21 12.57
C GLY A 64 -0.11 6.69 12.18
N VAL A 65 0.25 6.99 10.94
CA VAL A 65 0.12 8.32 10.35
C VAL A 65 -0.68 8.27 9.06
N ASP A 66 -1.49 9.29 8.84
CA ASP A 66 -2.28 9.46 7.62
C ASP A 66 -2.50 10.96 7.38
N PRO A 67 -2.47 11.47 6.15
CA PRO A 67 -2.79 12.87 5.87
C PRO A 67 -4.27 13.19 6.09
N THR A 68 -5.16 12.20 6.04
CA THR A 68 -6.61 12.31 6.09
C THR A 68 -7.11 12.36 7.53
N TRP A 69 -7.67 13.50 7.94
CA TRP A 69 -8.16 13.67 9.31
C TRP A 69 -9.31 12.74 9.67
N ALA A 70 -10.21 12.47 8.74
CA ALA A 70 -11.32 11.54 8.93
C ALA A 70 -10.83 10.11 9.25
N GLN A 71 -9.77 9.64 8.59
CA GLN A 71 -9.15 8.34 8.85
C GLN A 71 -8.52 8.28 10.24
N ILE A 72 -7.74 9.29 10.61
CA ILE A 72 -7.12 9.37 11.95
C ILE A 72 -8.16 9.41 13.07
N THR A 73 -9.26 10.12 12.86
CA THR A 73 -10.35 10.19 13.83
C THR A 73 -11.00 8.82 14.01
N GLU A 74 -11.27 8.12 12.93
CA GLU A 74 -11.84 6.77 12.98
C GLU A 74 -10.86 5.76 13.61
N ALA A 75 -9.58 5.83 13.25
CA ALA A 75 -8.54 4.99 13.85
C ALA A 75 -8.49 5.13 15.38
N ALA A 76 -8.53 6.38 15.87
CA ALA A 76 -8.55 6.67 17.29
C ALA A 76 -9.84 6.16 17.98
N ARG A 77 -11.00 6.27 17.30
CA ARG A 77 -12.29 5.77 17.78
C ARG A 77 -12.32 4.26 17.92
N ARG A 78 -11.73 3.52 16.97
CA ARG A 78 -11.65 2.04 16.99
C ARG A 78 -10.74 1.51 18.09
N ARG A 79 -9.87 2.32 18.66
CA ARG A 79 -8.97 1.95 19.76
C ARG A 79 -8.03 0.79 19.37
N GLY A 80 -7.62 -0.04 20.30
CA GLY A 80 -6.81 -1.26 20.02
C GLY A 80 -5.32 -1.12 20.29
N GLY A 81 -4.87 -0.02 20.91
CA GLY A 81 -3.51 0.16 21.43
C GLY A 81 -2.60 1.11 20.65
N PRO A 82 -2.63 1.21 19.30
CA PRO A 82 -1.81 2.17 18.56
C PRO A 82 -2.14 3.62 18.91
N ARG A 83 -1.16 4.50 18.65
CA ARG A 83 -1.35 5.95 18.64
C ARG A 83 -1.41 6.42 17.20
N TYR A 84 -2.13 7.53 16.96
CA TYR A 84 -2.32 8.06 15.63
C TYR A 84 -2.00 9.55 15.57
N ALA A 85 -1.47 10.01 14.43
CA ALA A 85 -1.19 11.41 14.16
C ALA A 85 -1.46 11.74 12.69
N GLN A 86 -1.95 12.94 12.41
CA GLN A 86 -2.11 13.41 11.05
C GLN A 86 -0.76 13.84 10.49
N ALA A 87 -0.27 13.17 9.44
CA ALA A 87 0.97 13.50 8.74
C ALA A 87 1.04 12.81 7.36
N GLY A 88 1.66 13.47 6.39
CA GLY A 88 2.01 12.89 5.09
C GLY A 88 3.33 12.12 5.14
N ALA A 89 3.50 11.16 4.23
CA ALA A 89 4.66 10.28 4.17
C ALA A 89 5.98 11.01 3.84
N ALA A 90 5.93 12.07 3.04
CA ALA A 90 7.10 12.85 2.64
C ALA A 90 7.67 13.74 3.78
N ARG A 91 6.99 13.81 4.93
CA ARG A 91 7.45 14.58 6.09
C ARG A 91 6.93 13.97 7.40
N LEU A 92 7.61 12.95 7.87
CA LEU A 92 7.22 12.22 9.09
C LEU A 92 7.62 12.98 10.37
N PRO A 93 6.71 13.19 11.35
CA PRO A 93 6.95 13.99 12.55
C PRO A 93 7.75 13.22 13.63
N PHE A 94 8.72 12.42 13.21
CA PHE A 94 9.53 11.59 14.10
C PHE A 94 11.02 11.88 13.95
N ARG A 95 11.78 11.58 14.99
CA ARG A 95 13.25 11.60 14.94
C ARG A 95 13.76 10.46 14.07
N SER A 96 15.01 10.58 13.61
CA SER A 96 15.70 9.51 12.89
C SER A 96 15.90 8.28 13.79
N ALA A 97 15.89 7.10 13.20
CA ALA A 97 16.20 5.82 13.85
C ALA A 97 15.35 5.53 15.12
N VAL A 98 14.03 5.70 15.01
CA VAL A 98 13.08 5.48 16.12
C VAL A 98 12.34 4.14 15.99
N PHE A 99 12.14 3.65 14.77
CA PHE A 99 11.35 2.46 14.50
C PHE A 99 12.23 1.29 14.06
N ASP A 100 11.91 0.09 14.53
CA ASP A 100 12.53 -1.14 14.03
C ASP A 100 11.78 -1.72 12.82
N CYS A 101 10.55 -1.29 12.59
CA CYS A 101 9.78 -1.64 11.41
C CYS A 101 8.91 -0.46 10.96
N VAL A 102 8.83 -0.26 9.66
CA VAL A 102 7.83 0.59 9.01
C VAL A 102 6.96 -0.30 8.14
N VAL A 103 5.67 -0.03 8.07
CA VAL A 103 4.75 -0.65 7.11
C VAL A 103 4.02 0.45 6.34
N ALA A 104 3.81 0.24 5.06
CA ALA A 104 2.89 1.01 4.22
C ALA A 104 2.13 0.03 3.33
N CYS A 105 0.82 0.18 3.27
CA CYS A 105 -0.04 -0.74 2.53
C CYS A 105 -1.00 0.01 1.63
N LEU A 106 -0.82 -0.14 0.31
CA LEU A 106 -1.62 0.48 -0.74
C LEU A 106 -1.68 2.02 -0.60
N VAL A 107 -0.52 2.64 -0.43
CA VAL A 107 -0.36 4.08 -0.14
C VAL A 107 0.51 4.77 -1.17
N PHE A 108 1.63 4.15 -1.58
CA PHE A 108 2.64 4.81 -2.38
C PHE A 108 2.23 5.04 -3.83
N GLU A 109 1.24 4.33 -4.31
CA GLU A 109 0.54 4.58 -5.57
C GLU A 109 -0.31 5.86 -5.56
N HIS A 110 -0.46 6.52 -4.40
CA HIS A 110 -1.17 7.78 -4.25
C HIS A 110 -0.22 8.96 -3.88
N ILE A 111 1.09 8.69 -3.79
CA ILE A 111 2.09 9.69 -3.41
C ILE A 111 2.85 10.15 -4.65
N THR A 112 2.84 11.46 -4.95
CA THR A 112 3.64 12.04 -6.05
C THR A 112 5.12 12.08 -5.71
N ASP A 113 5.48 12.49 -4.49
CA ASP A 113 6.87 12.66 -4.03
C ASP A 113 7.42 11.37 -3.42
N VAL A 114 7.55 10.32 -4.25
CA VAL A 114 7.94 8.97 -3.80
C VAL A 114 9.35 8.95 -3.19
N ASP A 115 10.29 9.72 -3.72
CA ASP A 115 11.67 9.77 -3.22
C ASP A 115 11.72 10.36 -1.80
N ASP A 116 11.02 11.47 -1.56
CA ASP A 116 10.94 12.08 -0.24
C ASP A 116 10.24 11.14 0.76
N ALA A 117 9.19 10.45 0.34
CA ALA A 117 8.51 9.47 1.20
C ALA A 117 9.41 8.29 1.55
N ILE A 118 10.17 7.74 0.60
CA ILE A 118 11.12 6.65 0.84
C ILE A 118 12.30 7.14 1.69
N ALA A 119 12.81 8.35 1.45
CA ALA A 119 13.85 8.97 2.26
C ALA A 119 13.42 9.09 3.74
N GLU A 120 12.18 9.52 3.98
CA GLU A 120 11.62 9.64 5.33
C GLU A 120 11.43 8.28 6.00
N VAL A 121 10.97 7.25 5.27
CA VAL A 121 10.92 5.86 5.76
C VAL A 121 12.32 5.40 6.16
N ALA A 122 13.31 5.60 5.29
CA ALA A 122 14.70 5.25 5.58
C ALA A 122 15.25 6.02 6.79
N ARG A 123 14.94 7.31 6.91
CA ARG A 123 15.39 8.16 8.01
C ARG A 123 14.86 7.68 9.36
N VAL A 124 13.59 7.36 9.45
CA VAL A 124 12.95 6.98 10.72
C VAL A 124 13.25 5.54 11.15
N LEU A 125 13.62 4.66 10.22
CA LEU A 125 14.10 3.31 10.52
C LEU A 125 15.45 3.32 11.20
N GLU A 126 15.63 2.48 12.22
CA GLU A 126 16.94 2.19 12.80
C GLU A 126 17.78 1.31 11.87
N PRO A 127 19.13 1.37 11.94
CA PRO A 127 19.98 0.45 11.18
C PRO A 127 19.64 -1.02 11.47
N GLY A 128 19.42 -1.81 10.42
CA GLY A 128 18.94 -3.19 10.51
C GLY A 128 17.44 -3.33 10.75
N GLY A 129 16.69 -2.22 10.81
CA GLY A 129 15.24 -2.22 10.75
C GLY A 129 14.74 -2.51 9.33
N TRP A 130 13.44 -2.78 9.18
CA TRP A 130 12.89 -3.15 7.87
C TRP A 130 11.61 -2.41 7.51
N PHE A 131 11.39 -2.28 6.22
CA PHE A 131 10.18 -1.74 5.61
C PHE A 131 9.35 -2.85 5.00
N CYS A 132 8.11 -3.00 5.46
CA CYS A 132 7.09 -3.84 4.87
C CYS A 132 6.29 -3.00 3.86
N PHE A 133 6.53 -3.20 2.59
CA PHE A 133 6.01 -2.37 1.52
C PHE A 133 5.02 -3.15 0.67
N PHE A 134 3.74 -2.83 0.79
CA PHE A 134 2.64 -3.42 0.04
C PHE A 134 2.14 -2.42 -0.99
N LEU A 135 2.03 -2.85 -2.22
CA LEU A 135 1.58 -2.05 -3.37
C LEU A 135 0.51 -2.80 -4.16
N ASN A 136 -0.43 -2.07 -4.73
CA ASN A 136 -1.06 -2.57 -5.93
C ASN A 136 0.02 -2.90 -6.95
N HIS A 137 -0.07 -4.09 -7.58
CA HIS A 137 1.01 -4.51 -8.47
C HIS A 137 1.17 -3.52 -9.63
N PRO A 138 2.36 -2.98 -9.89
CA PRO A 138 2.57 -1.97 -10.94
C PRO A 138 2.10 -2.41 -12.33
N LEU A 139 2.09 -3.71 -12.60
CA LEU A 139 1.56 -4.27 -13.85
C LEU A 139 0.05 -4.00 -14.02
N LEU A 140 -0.73 -4.08 -12.93
CA LEU A 140 -2.16 -3.78 -12.96
C LEU A 140 -2.43 -2.28 -12.96
N GLN A 141 -1.62 -1.53 -12.20
CA GLN A 141 -1.77 -0.09 -12.04
C GLN A 141 -1.25 0.70 -13.25
N THR A 142 -0.79 0.03 -14.30
CA THR A 142 -0.37 0.68 -15.54
C THR A 142 -1.57 1.30 -16.25
N PRO A 143 -1.55 2.60 -16.58
CA PRO A 143 -2.63 3.26 -17.30
C PRO A 143 -2.97 2.56 -18.63
N ASN A 144 -4.26 2.47 -18.92
CA ASN A 144 -4.81 1.75 -20.08
C ASN A 144 -4.55 0.24 -20.09
N SER A 145 -4.21 -0.35 -18.94
CA SER A 145 -4.24 -1.80 -18.75
C SER A 145 -5.66 -2.27 -18.46
N GLY A 146 -5.95 -3.52 -18.75
CA GLY A 146 -7.26 -4.09 -18.49
C GLY A 146 -7.49 -5.43 -19.19
N TRP A 147 -8.57 -6.09 -18.81
CA TRP A 147 -9.04 -7.26 -19.50
C TRP A 147 -9.54 -6.93 -20.90
N ILE A 148 -9.14 -7.71 -21.87
CA ILE A 148 -9.66 -7.72 -23.23
C ILE A 148 -10.42 -9.03 -23.44
N ASP A 149 -11.67 -8.90 -23.86
CA ASP A 149 -12.50 -10.02 -24.30
C ASP A 149 -12.58 -9.97 -25.84
N ASP A 150 -11.67 -10.68 -26.50
CA ASP A 150 -11.61 -10.74 -27.95
C ASP A 150 -12.61 -11.79 -28.48
N ARG A 151 -13.79 -11.35 -28.85
CA ARG A 151 -14.87 -12.20 -29.36
C ARG A 151 -14.57 -12.79 -30.74
N ILE A 152 -13.59 -12.27 -31.46
CA ILE A 152 -13.21 -12.78 -32.78
C ILE A 152 -12.27 -13.98 -32.64
N LEU A 153 -11.31 -13.86 -31.72
CA LEU A 153 -10.35 -14.93 -31.43
C LEU A 153 -10.85 -15.88 -30.34
N GLU A 154 -11.99 -15.58 -29.71
CA GLU A 154 -12.52 -16.32 -28.55
C GLU A 154 -11.50 -16.42 -27.40
N GLU A 155 -10.72 -15.33 -27.17
CA GLU A 155 -9.66 -15.27 -26.17
C GLU A 155 -9.90 -14.14 -25.16
N GLN A 156 -9.56 -14.40 -23.90
CA GLN A 156 -9.46 -13.40 -22.87
C GLN A 156 -8.01 -13.21 -22.45
N TYR A 157 -7.55 -11.97 -22.38
CA TYR A 157 -6.19 -11.68 -21.93
C TYR A 157 -6.08 -10.32 -21.24
N TRP A 158 -5.09 -10.19 -20.39
CA TRP A 158 -4.75 -8.92 -19.78
C TRP A 158 -3.85 -8.11 -20.70
N ARG A 159 -4.32 -6.96 -21.14
CA ARG A 159 -3.51 -6.00 -21.90
C ARG A 159 -2.75 -5.12 -20.92
N ILE A 160 -1.44 -5.00 -21.10
CA ILE A 160 -0.59 -4.04 -20.38
C ILE A 160 -0.48 -2.77 -21.22
N GLY A 161 -0.65 -1.62 -20.58
CA GLY A 161 -0.46 -0.30 -21.18
C GLY A 161 1.01 0.13 -21.21
N SER A 162 1.27 1.44 -21.05
CA SER A 162 2.62 2.02 -21.12
C SER A 162 3.42 1.82 -19.84
N TYR A 163 3.74 0.58 -19.49
CA TYR A 163 4.35 0.18 -18.20
C TYR A 163 5.61 0.97 -17.81
N LEU A 164 6.47 1.32 -18.77
CA LEU A 164 7.74 2.02 -18.47
C LEU A 164 7.59 3.53 -18.30
N VAL A 165 6.41 4.08 -18.53
CA VAL A 165 6.14 5.53 -18.46
C VAL A 165 5.48 5.83 -17.11
N GLU A 166 6.15 6.65 -16.28
CA GLU A 166 5.51 7.18 -15.07
C GLU A 166 4.35 8.11 -15.48
N ASP A 167 3.19 7.94 -14.87
CA ASP A 167 1.99 8.70 -15.19
C ASP A 167 1.14 8.96 -13.95
N VAL A 168 0.40 10.05 -13.98
CA VAL A 168 -0.55 10.42 -12.94
C VAL A 168 -1.95 10.40 -13.55
N SER A 169 -2.80 9.54 -13.05
CA SER A 169 -4.20 9.43 -13.49
C SER A 169 -5.16 9.69 -12.35
N VAL A 170 -6.34 10.22 -12.68
CA VAL A 170 -7.49 10.25 -11.75
C VAL A 170 -8.45 9.19 -12.25
N GLU A 171 -8.70 8.20 -11.42
CA GLU A 171 -9.54 7.05 -11.77
C GLU A 171 -10.85 7.06 -10.98
N GLU A 172 -11.96 6.81 -11.65
CA GLU A 172 -13.23 6.54 -11.00
C GLU A 172 -13.23 5.06 -10.57
N VAL A 173 -12.90 4.82 -9.30
CA VAL A 173 -12.79 3.46 -8.73
C VAL A 173 -14.15 2.86 -8.37
N GLU A 174 -15.13 3.71 -8.13
CA GLU A 174 -16.54 3.41 -7.96
C GLU A 174 -17.32 4.65 -8.38
N LYS A 175 -18.63 4.51 -8.59
CA LYS A 175 -19.49 5.63 -8.99
C LYS A 175 -19.30 6.84 -8.06
N ASP A 176 -18.91 7.96 -8.64
CA ASP A 176 -18.66 9.24 -7.96
C ASP A 176 -17.45 9.23 -6.96
N VAL A 177 -16.62 8.16 -6.98
CA VAL A 177 -15.39 8.06 -6.18
C VAL A 177 -14.17 8.16 -7.08
N HIS A 178 -13.50 9.30 -7.04
CA HIS A 178 -12.34 9.59 -7.86
C HIS A 178 -11.08 9.66 -7.01
N LEU A 179 -10.08 8.85 -7.35
CA LEU A 179 -8.79 8.81 -6.66
C LEU A 179 -7.64 9.06 -7.62
N THR A 180 -6.65 9.78 -7.15
CA THR A 180 -5.39 10.00 -7.88
C THR A 180 -4.49 8.79 -7.70
N PHE A 181 -4.03 8.21 -8.83
CA PHE A 181 -3.02 7.16 -8.87
C PHE A 181 -1.78 7.65 -9.59
N VAL A 182 -0.63 7.20 -9.11
CA VAL A 182 0.66 7.47 -9.71
C VAL A 182 1.29 6.15 -10.12
N HIS A 183 1.20 5.84 -11.40
CA HIS A 183 1.86 4.66 -11.95
C HIS A 183 3.38 4.84 -11.98
N ARG A 184 4.09 3.82 -11.53
CA ARG A 184 5.55 3.70 -11.61
C ARG A 184 5.94 2.26 -11.92
N PRO A 185 6.90 2.03 -12.82
CA PRO A 185 7.42 0.68 -13.03
C PRO A 185 8.09 0.18 -11.74
N LEU A 186 8.10 -1.14 -11.53
CA LEU A 186 8.70 -1.77 -10.35
C LEU A 186 10.15 -1.31 -10.10
N SER A 187 10.93 -1.16 -11.17
CA SER A 187 12.31 -0.69 -11.09
C SER A 187 12.44 0.68 -10.42
N ARG A 188 11.45 1.57 -10.58
CA ARG A 188 11.46 2.89 -9.97
C ARG A 188 11.40 2.81 -8.44
N TYR A 189 10.53 1.92 -7.91
CA TYR A 189 10.45 1.68 -6.46
C TYR A 189 11.71 1.01 -5.92
N VAL A 190 12.20 -0.04 -6.59
CA VAL A 190 13.38 -0.80 -6.13
C VAL A 190 14.63 0.09 -6.11
N ASN A 191 14.83 0.93 -7.14
CA ASN A 191 15.96 1.83 -7.20
C ASN A 191 15.87 2.94 -6.14
N ALA A 192 14.70 3.54 -5.96
CA ALA A 192 14.51 4.55 -4.89
C ALA A 192 14.77 3.98 -3.49
N LEU A 193 14.34 2.74 -3.21
CA LEU A 193 14.68 2.05 -1.97
C LEU A 193 16.20 1.91 -1.81
N ALA A 194 16.89 1.43 -2.84
CA ALA A 194 18.34 1.21 -2.83
C ALA A 194 19.12 2.52 -2.64
N ASP A 195 18.72 3.60 -3.32
CA ASP A 195 19.35 4.93 -3.23
C ASP A 195 19.29 5.50 -1.80
N HIS A 196 18.30 5.08 -1.00
CA HIS A 196 18.17 5.44 0.41
C HIS A 196 18.65 4.35 1.40
N GLY A 197 19.41 3.36 0.90
CA GLY A 197 20.01 2.31 1.74
C GLY A 197 19.00 1.28 2.28
N LEU A 198 17.86 1.13 1.62
CA LEU A 198 16.86 0.11 1.87
C LEU A 198 17.00 -0.99 0.81
N LEU A 199 17.59 -2.13 1.16
CA LEU A 199 17.80 -3.22 0.22
C LEU A 199 16.66 -4.22 0.27
N VAL A 200 16.08 -4.52 -0.88
CA VAL A 200 15.02 -5.54 -0.99
C VAL A 200 15.62 -6.92 -0.67
N THR A 201 15.16 -7.52 0.40
CA THR A 201 15.58 -8.85 0.86
C THR A 201 14.53 -9.92 0.58
N ARG A 202 13.29 -9.53 0.29
CA ARG A 202 12.20 -10.42 -0.08
C ARG A 202 11.21 -9.69 -0.98
N MET A 203 10.71 -10.41 -1.99
CA MET A 203 9.62 -9.98 -2.86
C MET A 203 8.62 -11.13 -2.96
N GLU A 204 7.34 -10.82 -2.84
CA GLU A 204 6.24 -11.78 -3.04
C GLU A 204 5.18 -11.17 -3.96
N GLU A 205 4.71 -11.99 -4.88
CA GLU A 205 3.59 -11.71 -5.79
C GLU A 205 2.56 -12.83 -5.57
N PRO A 206 1.77 -12.75 -4.49
CA PRO A 206 0.84 -13.81 -4.17
C PRO A 206 -0.31 -13.85 -5.18
N ALA A 207 -0.74 -15.06 -5.53
CA ALA A 207 -1.93 -15.23 -6.36
C ALA A 207 -3.15 -14.59 -5.69
N PRO A 208 -4.07 -13.99 -6.48
CA PRO A 208 -5.29 -13.43 -5.94
C PRO A 208 -6.07 -14.44 -5.08
N PRO A 209 -6.64 -14.01 -3.95
CA PRO A 209 -7.30 -14.92 -3.01
C PRO A 209 -8.66 -15.44 -3.54
N PRO A 210 -9.14 -16.57 -3.01
CA PRO A 210 -10.39 -17.17 -3.44
C PRO A 210 -11.60 -16.24 -3.41
N GLY A 211 -11.71 -15.40 -2.40
CA GLY A 211 -12.80 -14.43 -2.28
C GLY A 211 -12.78 -13.37 -3.39
N PHE A 212 -11.59 -12.92 -3.82
CA PHE A 212 -11.47 -12.05 -4.99
C PHE A 212 -11.83 -12.81 -6.28
N LEU A 213 -11.30 -14.03 -6.48
CA LEU A 213 -11.57 -14.82 -7.68
C LEU A 213 -13.05 -15.14 -7.86
N ALA A 214 -13.78 -15.31 -6.76
CA ALA A 214 -15.23 -15.49 -6.80
C ALA A 214 -15.97 -14.25 -7.34
N ARG A 215 -15.43 -13.03 -7.11
CA ARG A 215 -15.97 -11.78 -7.65
C ARG A 215 -15.56 -11.52 -9.11
N ALA A 216 -14.45 -12.13 -9.54
CA ALA A 216 -13.88 -11.97 -10.89
C ALA A 216 -14.05 -13.26 -11.73
N ALA A 217 -15.11 -14.01 -11.49
CA ALA A 217 -15.32 -15.35 -12.09
C ALA A 217 -15.45 -15.34 -13.61
N GLU A 218 -15.78 -14.17 -14.22
CA GLU A 218 -15.82 -14.00 -15.67
C GLU A 218 -14.42 -13.99 -16.31
N TYR A 219 -13.35 -13.78 -15.54
CA TYR A 219 -11.97 -13.72 -16.04
C TYR A 219 -11.21 -14.99 -15.69
N GLN A 220 -11.17 -15.96 -16.61
CA GLN A 220 -10.59 -17.28 -16.38
C GLN A 220 -9.12 -17.24 -15.95
N ALA A 221 -8.34 -16.28 -16.48
CA ALA A 221 -6.93 -16.13 -16.17
C ALA A 221 -6.65 -15.25 -14.94
N ALA A 222 -7.67 -14.76 -14.24
CA ALA A 222 -7.48 -13.84 -13.10
C ALA A 222 -6.54 -14.40 -12.02
N ALA A 223 -6.57 -15.71 -11.79
CA ALA A 223 -5.69 -16.38 -10.83
C ALA A 223 -4.19 -16.36 -11.19
N THR A 224 -3.84 -16.03 -12.43
CA THR A 224 -2.46 -16.05 -12.94
C THR A 224 -1.83 -14.67 -13.03
N ILE A 225 -2.57 -13.62 -12.67
CA ILE A 225 -2.11 -12.23 -12.74
C ILE A 225 -2.02 -11.67 -11.32
N PRO A 226 -0.81 -11.26 -10.86
CA PRO A 226 -0.64 -10.77 -9.50
C PRO A 226 -1.30 -9.39 -9.35
N ARG A 227 -2.06 -9.22 -8.27
CA ARG A 227 -2.71 -7.96 -7.91
C ARG A 227 -1.93 -7.22 -6.81
N LEU A 228 -1.33 -7.95 -5.90
CA LEU A 228 -0.55 -7.44 -4.79
C LEU A 228 0.94 -7.68 -5.05
N LEU A 229 1.73 -6.65 -4.82
CA LEU A 229 3.17 -6.74 -4.69
C LEU A 229 3.56 -6.47 -3.23
N TYR A 230 4.32 -7.39 -2.64
CA TYR A 230 4.96 -7.17 -1.34
C TYR A 230 6.48 -7.16 -1.49
N LEU A 231 7.10 -6.11 -0.93
CA LEU A 231 8.55 -6.01 -0.80
C LEU A 231 8.93 -5.86 0.68
N ARG A 232 9.89 -6.66 1.13
CA ARG A 232 10.61 -6.41 2.37
C ARG A 232 11.95 -5.78 2.04
N ALA A 233 12.17 -4.56 2.52
CA ALA A 233 13.44 -3.87 2.35
C ALA A 233 14.11 -3.64 3.71
N GLU A 234 15.37 -4.02 3.87
CA GLU A 234 16.11 -3.86 5.11
C GLU A 234 17.07 -2.68 5.03
N LYS A 235 17.07 -1.86 6.08
CA LYS A 235 18.00 -0.75 6.18
C LYS A 235 19.40 -1.27 6.48
N LEU A 236 20.37 -0.87 5.67
CA LEU A 236 21.77 -1.22 5.86
C LEU A 236 22.23 -0.90 7.29
N ARG A 237 22.98 -1.80 7.88
CA ARG A 237 23.73 -1.53 9.11
C ARG A 237 24.95 -0.68 8.76
N ALA A 238 25.04 0.50 9.35
CA ALA A 238 26.23 1.32 9.22
C ALA A 238 27.44 0.68 9.90
#